data_cacf7b70d22b5e6a14d3568afeca5d2f
#
_entry.id   cacf7b70d22b5e6a14d3568afeca5d2f
#
_cell.length_a   1.000
_cell.length_b   1.000
_cell.length_c   1.000
_cell.angle_alpha   90.00
_cell.angle_beta   90.00
_cell.angle_gamma   90.00
#
_symmetry.space_group_name_H-M   'P 1'
#
loop_
_entity.id
_entity.type
_entity.pdbx_description
1 polymer ?
#
loop_
_entity_poly.entity_id
_entity_poly.type
_entity_poly.pdbx_seq_one_letter_code
_entity_poly.pdbx_strand_id
1 'polypeptide(L)'
;MAKYALLRERVALELPQVQTQEAPAASDGELALAHSPAYIHAVTSGQLPAAAMREIGFPWSAQMVERSRRSAGATVAAARAALGLQAGADARPAGVAANMAGGTHHASAEQGSGFCVFNDAAVAARLMQAEWGRLHGPQRAALQVAVIDLDVHQGNGTASIFRQDASVFTLSLHGKHNFPFRKEAGDLDMDLPDGCTDTPYLQALDEALFELDRRFAPGLVIYLAGADPFEGDRLGRLALSFEGLKARDQRVFEWAWQRRVPLAFAMAGGYGVNIDDTVQVQMNTYELALAYWRRWQQSQHWQNQEMSLNPKPQHPT
;
A
#
# COMPACT_ATOMS: atom_id res chain seq x y z
N MET A 1 7.09 -7.56 -16.14
CA MET A 1 6.91 -8.55 -15.03
C MET A 1 8.23 -9.06 -14.47
N ALA A 2 9.33 -8.96 -15.22
CA ALA A 2 10.66 -9.37 -14.74
C ALA A 2 11.08 -8.67 -13.44
N LYS A 3 10.72 -7.38 -13.24
CA LYS A 3 11.10 -6.61 -12.04
C LYS A 3 10.74 -7.32 -10.72
N TYR A 4 9.60 -8.00 -10.65
CA TYR A 4 9.17 -8.68 -9.42
C TYR A 4 9.99 -9.93 -9.10
N ALA A 5 10.43 -10.66 -10.14
CA ALA A 5 11.33 -11.79 -9.97
C ALA A 5 12.72 -11.32 -9.50
N LEU A 6 13.26 -10.29 -10.16
CA LEU A 6 14.54 -9.67 -9.79
C LEU A 6 14.51 -9.10 -8.37
N LEU A 7 13.44 -8.40 -8.00
CA LEU A 7 13.28 -7.88 -6.64
C LEU A 7 13.28 -9.02 -5.62
N ARG A 8 12.47 -10.06 -5.86
CA ARG A 8 12.42 -11.22 -4.94
C ARG A 8 13.78 -11.89 -4.78
N GLU A 9 14.52 -12.09 -5.86
CA GLU A 9 15.84 -12.68 -5.85
C GLU A 9 16.83 -11.80 -5.07
N ARG A 10 16.83 -10.50 -5.29
CA ARG A 10 17.68 -9.57 -4.56
C ARG A 10 17.32 -9.47 -3.09
N VAL A 11 16.05 -9.39 -2.74
CA VAL A 11 15.61 -9.39 -1.33
C VAL A 11 16.04 -10.67 -0.63
N ALA A 12 15.88 -11.83 -1.27
CA ALA A 12 16.30 -13.10 -0.69
C ALA A 12 17.83 -13.20 -0.47
N LEU A 13 18.62 -12.62 -1.37
CA LEU A 13 20.08 -12.63 -1.32
C LEU A 13 20.64 -11.58 -0.35
N GLU A 14 20.16 -10.33 -0.46
CA GLU A 14 20.75 -9.17 0.21
C GLU A 14 20.11 -8.89 1.58
N LEU A 15 18.86 -9.31 1.78
CA LEU A 15 18.10 -9.11 3.01
C LEU A 15 17.54 -10.44 3.57
N PRO A 16 18.38 -11.42 3.91
CA PRO A 16 17.96 -12.77 4.31
C PRO A 16 17.10 -12.81 5.58
N GLN A 17 16.99 -11.71 6.32
CA GLN A 17 16.11 -11.58 7.48
C GLN A 17 14.65 -11.31 7.06
N VAL A 18 14.39 -10.91 5.83
CA VAL A 18 13.03 -10.71 5.30
C VAL A 18 12.42 -12.08 5.03
N GLN A 19 11.38 -12.40 5.78
CA GLN A 19 10.60 -13.62 5.57
C GLN A 19 9.65 -13.43 4.41
N THR A 20 9.82 -14.19 3.35
CA THR A 20 8.94 -14.17 2.18
C THR A 20 8.05 -15.40 2.16
N GLN A 21 6.81 -15.19 1.76
CA GLN A 21 5.82 -16.27 1.60
C GLN A 21 5.01 -16.06 0.33
N GLU A 22 4.43 -17.15 -0.18
CA GLU A 22 3.51 -17.05 -1.30
C GLU A 22 2.20 -16.39 -0.84
N ALA A 23 1.75 -15.38 -1.59
CA ALA A 23 0.53 -14.68 -1.29
C ALA A 23 -0.71 -15.55 -1.59
N PRO A 24 -1.71 -15.59 -0.69
CA PRO A 24 -2.99 -16.19 -1.01
C PRO A 24 -3.69 -15.38 -2.11
N ALA A 25 -4.50 -16.06 -2.94
CA ALA A 25 -5.39 -15.36 -3.86
C ALA A 25 -6.59 -14.80 -3.08
N ALA A 26 -6.93 -13.52 -3.30
CA ALA A 26 -8.13 -12.94 -2.73
C ALA A 26 -9.38 -13.67 -3.25
N SER A 27 -10.28 -14.02 -2.35
CA SER A 27 -11.57 -14.60 -2.67
C SER A 27 -12.55 -13.58 -3.27
N ASP A 28 -13.62 -14.03 -3.90
CA ASP A 28 -14.69 -13.15 -4.40
C ASP A 28 -15.29 -12.31 -3.26
N GLY A 29 -15.45 -12.91 -2.08
CA GLY A 29 -15.99 -12.21 -0.90
C GLY A 29 -15.06 -11.09 -0.41
N GLU A 30 -13.74 -11.30 -0.42
CA GLU A 30 -12.77 -10.26 -0.07
C GLU A 30 -12.74 -9.15 -1.13
N LEU A 31 -12.75 -9.51 -2.40
CA LEU A 31 -12.82 -8.53 -3.50
C LEU A 31 -14.11 -7.71 -3.48
N ALA A 32 -15.24 -8.33 -3.10
CA ALA A 32 -16.55 -7.67 -3.04
C ALA A 32 -16.66 -6.59 -1.94
N LEU A 33 -15.68 -6.48 -1.07
CA LEU A 33 -15.61 -5.37 -0.12
C LEU A 33 -15.26 -4.03 -0.79
N ALA A 34 -14.63 -4.07 -1.97
CA ALA A 34 -14.22 -2.88 -2.71
C ALA A 34 -14.74 -2.83 -4.16
N HIS A 35 -15.15 -3.96 -4.71
CA HIS A 35 -15.59 -4.10 -6.10
C HIS A 35 -17.01 -4.66 -6.17
N SER A 36 -17.78 -4.26 -7.19
CA SER A 36 -19.10 -4.82 -7.41
C SER A 36 -19.02 -6.30 -7.79
N PRO A 37 -19.93 -7.16 -7.30
CA PRO A 37 -19.95 -8.58 -7.68
C PRO A 37 -20.08 -8.79 -9.20
N ALA A 38 -20.78 -7.90 -9.89
CA ALA A 38 -20.92 -7.96 -11.34
C ALA A 38 -19.55 -7.74 -12.05
N TYR A 39 -18.75 -6.78 -11.59
CA TYR A 39 -17.42 -6.55 -12.12
C TYR A 39 -16.49 -7.74 -11.86
N ILE A 40 -16.48 -8.25 -10.61
CA ILE A 40 -15.68 -9.44 -10.24
C ILE A 40 -16.04 -10.62 -11.14
N HIS A 41 -17.33 -10.89 -11.33
CA HIS A 41 -17.80 -11.98 -12.21
C HIS A 41 -17.35 -11.75 -13.66
N ALA A 42 -17.52 -10.56 -14.22
CA ALA A 42 -17.12 -10.24 -15.59
C ALA A 42 -15.61 -10.40 -15.83
N VAL A 43 -14.77 -9.99 -14.85
CA VAL A 43 -13.32 -10.22 -14.90
C VAL A 43 -13.00 -11.71 -14.86
N THR A 44 -13.58 -12.44 -13.92
CA THR A 44 -13.22 -13.86 -13.69
C THR A 44 -13.69 -14.78 -14.80
N SER A 45 -14.84 -14.47 -15.42
CA SER A 45 -15.40 -15.25 -16.53
C SER A 45 -14.94 -14.81 -17.93
N GLY A 46 -14.13 -13.73 -18.01
CA GLY A 46 -13.69 -13.18 -19.30
C GLY A 46 -14.78 -12.47 -20.10
N GLN A 47 -15.81 -11.98 -19.43
CA GLN A 47 -16.97 -11.33 -20.06
C GLN A 47 -16.88 -9.80 -20.07
N LEU A 48 -15.74 -9.22 -19.69
CA LEU A 48 -15.54 -7.79 -19.82
C LEU A 48 -15.58 -7.36 -21.31
N PRO A 49 -16.28 -6.25 -21.61
CA PRO A 49 -16.25 -5.69 -22.96
C PRO A 49 -14.81 -5.36 -23.43
N ALA A 50 -14.57 -5.47 -24.73
CA ALA A 50 -13.24 -5.19 -25.30
C ALA A 50 -12.74 -3.75 -24.98
N ALA A 51 -13.64 -2.80 -24.85
CA ALA A 51 -13.29 -1.44 -24.40
C ALA A 51 -12.72 -1.44 -22.95
N ALA A 52 -13.37 -2.10 -22.02
CA ALA A 52 -12.91 -2.22 -20.62
C ALA A 52 -11.57 -2.95 -20.53
N MET A 53 -11.35 -3.98 -21.36
CA MET A 53 -10.05 -4.66 -21.42
C MET A 53 -8.94 -3.75 -21.96
N ARG A 54 -9.24 -2.84 -22.88
CA ARG A 54 -8.26 -1.84 -23.35
C ARG A 54 -7.93 -0.82 -22.27
N GLU A 55 -8.90 -0.41 -21.46
CA GLU A 55 -8.66 0.47 -20.32
C GLU A 55 -7.76 -0.19 -19.26
N ILE A 56 -7.95 -1.48 -19.00
CA ILE A 56 -7.05 -2.25 -18.13
C ILE A 56 -5.64 -2.33 -18.73
N GLY A 57 -5.51 -2.45 -20.05
CA GLY A 57 -4.21 -2.50 -20.74
C GLY A 57 -3.55 -3.89 -20.78
N PHE A 58 -4.24 -4.94 -20.35
CA PHE A 58 -3.81 -6.34 -20.48
C PHE A 58 -4.81 -7.15 -21.28
N PRO A 59 -4.38 -8.09 -22.13
CA PRO A 59 -5.27 -9.10 -22.67
C PRO A 59 -5.82 -9.97 -21.53
N TRP A 60 -7.08 -10.36 -21.65
CA TRP A 60 -7.66 -11.31 -20.69
C TRP A 60 -6.99 -12.68 -20.77
N SER A 61 -6.74 -13.28 -19.62
CA SER A 61 -6.36 -14.67 -19.45
C SER A 61 -6.65 -15.12 -18.03
N ALA A 62 -6.84 -16.43 -17.82
CA ALA A 62 -6.99 -16.98 -16.47
C ALA A 62 -5.77 -16.67 -15.59
N GLN A 63 -4.57 -16.61 -16.17
CA GLN A 63 -3.35 -16.22 -15.46
C GLN A 63 -3.36 -14.75 -15.04
N MET A 64 -3.91 -13.85 -15.86
CA MET A 64 -4.08 -12.43 -15.49
C MET A 64 -5.03 -12.31 -14.30
N VAL A 65 -6.14 -13.05 -14.29
CA VAL A 65 -7.11 -13.07 -13.17
C VAL A 65 -6.45 -13.60 -11.90
N GLU A 66 -5.79 -14.76 -11.97
CA GLU A 66 -5.09 -15.36 -10.82
C GLU A 66 -4.03 -14.42 -10.24
N ARG A 67 -3.20 -13.83 -11.10
CA ARG A 67 -2.20 -12.85 -10.68
C ARG A 67 -2.84 -11.64 -9.97
N SER A 68 -3.95 -11.13 -10.50
CA SER A 68 -4.63 -9.97 -9.92
C SER A 68 -5.23 -10.29 -8.55
N ARG A 69 -5.78 -11.50 -8.37
CA ARG A 69 -6.25 -12.00 -7.08
C ARG A 69 -5.10 -12.14 -6.08
N ARG A 70 -3.95 -12.70 -6.50
CA ARG A 70 -2.78 -12.84 -5.63
C ARG A 70 -2.18 -11.48 -5.29
N SER A 71 -2.19 -10.53 -6.22
CA SER A 71 -1.75 -9.16 -5.92
C SER A 71 -2.60 -8.51 -4.82
N ALA A 72 -3.93 -8.64 -4.91
CA ALA A 72 -4.81 -8.14 -3.85
C ALA A 72 -4.63 -8.90 -2.53
N GLY A 73 -4.58 -10.23 -2.59
CA GLY A 73 -4.37 -11.08 -1.41
C GLY A 73 -3.04 -10.85 -0.72
N ALA A 74 -1.99 -10.46 -1.45
CA ALA A 74 -0.68 -10.13 -0.88
C ALA A 74 -0.74 -8.83 -0.06
N THR A 75 -1.43 -7.78 -0.54
CA THR A 75 -1.60 -6.53 0.22
C THR A 75 -2.47 -6.76 1.45
N VAL A 76 -3.51 -7.60 1.34
CA VAL A 76 -4.30 -8.05 2.49
C VAL A 76 -3.41 -8.78 3.53
N ALA A 77 -2.59 -9.73 3.08
CA ALA A 77 -1.70 -10.48 3.97
C ALA A 77 -0.67 -9.56 4.66
N ALA A 78 -0.12 -8.58 3.93
CA ALA A 78 0.78 -7.58 4.48
C ALA A 78 0.06 -6.71 5.54
N ALA A 79 -1.15 -6.24 5.28
CA ALA A 79 -1.92 -5.44 6.23
C ALA A 79 -2.28 -6.24 7.50
N ARG A 80 -2.67 -7.52 7.37
CA ARG A 80 -2.88 -8.42 8.52
C ARG A 80 -1.61 -8.60 9.35
N ALA A 81 -0.46 -8.81 8.68
CA ALA A 81 0.82 -8.97 9.36
C ALA A 81 1.22 -7.69 10.12
N ALA A 82 1.10 -6.53 9.47
CA ALA A 82 1.42 -5.25 10.10
C ALA A 82 0.60 -5.01 11.37
N LEU A 83 -0.72 -5.31 11.33
CA LEU A 83 -1.66 -5.15 12.45
C LEU A 83 -1.60 -6.28 13.49
N GLY A 84 -0.98 -7.43 13.20
CA GLY A 84 -1.02 -8.62 14.07
C GLY A 84 -2.37 -9.33 14.07
N LEU A 85 -3.12 -9.26 12.97
CA LEU A 85 -4.43 -9.93 12.82
C LEU A 85 -4.32 -11.35 12.23
N GLN A 86 -3.12 -11.93 12.19
CA GLN A 86 -2.92 -13.30 11.76
C GLN A 86 -3.53 -14.30 12.76
N ALA A 87 -3.93 -15.47 12.26
CA ALA A 87 -4.43 -16.53 13.12
C ALA A 87 -3.33 -17.08 14.05
N GLY A 88 -3.59 -17.09 15.35
CA GLY A 88 -2.71 -17.66 16.37
C GLY A 88 -2.76 -16.87 17.68
N ALA A 89 -2.65 -17.59 18.81
CA ALA A 89 -2.71 -17.00 20.15
C ALA A 89 -1.55 -16.02 20.45
N ASP A 90 -0.46 -16.09 19.67
CA ASP A 90 0.74 -15.27 19.82
C ASP A 90 0.93 -14.26 18.69
N ALA A 91 -0.12 -13.99 17.88
CA ALA A 91 -0.05 -13.05 16.79
C ALA A 91 0.25 -11.63 17.31
N ARG A 92 1.47 -11.16 17.03
CA ARG A 92 1.93 -9.80 17.38
C ARG A 92 1.98 -8.94 16.13
N PRO A 93 1.68 -7.65 16.25
CA PRO A 93 1.87 -6.74 15.14
C PRO A 93 3.32 -6.79 14.63
N ALA A 94 3.51 -7.06 13.35
CA ALA A 94 4.83 -6.93 12.76
C ALA A 94 5.26 -5.44 12.68
N GLY A 95 4.29 -4.53 12.72
CA GLY A 95 4.48 -3.10 12.61
C GLY A 95 4.78 -2.67 11.18
N VAL A 96 5.59 -3.43 10.44
CA VAL A 96 5.88 -3.22 9.00
C VAL A 96 5.80 -4.54 8.26
N ALA A 97 5.05 -4.56 7.15
CA ALA A 97 4.96 -5.71 6.25
C ALA A 97 4.76 -5.24 4.79
N ALA A 98 5.00 -6.13 3.82
CA ALA A 98 5.05 -5.74 2.42
C ALA A 98 4.39 -6.72 1.47
N ASN A 99 3.87 -6.17 0.37
CA ASN A 99 3.61 -6.87 -0.88
C ASN A 99 4.72 -6.53 -1.89
N MET A 100 5.40 -7.54 -2.45
CA MET A 100 6.44 -7.34 -3.48
C MET A 100 5.90 -6.88 -4.83
N ALA A 101 4.59 -6.74 -4.96
CA ALA A 101 3.86 -6.21 -6.11
C ALA A 101 2.78 -5.23 -5.60
N GLY A 102 1.58 -5.27 -6.15
CA GLY A 102 0.46 -4.45 -5.68
C GLY A 102 0.49 -3.01 -6.16
N GLY A 103 -0.23 -2.13 -5.45
CA GLY A 103 -0.40 -0.74 -5.84
C GLY A 103 -1.32 -0.58 -7.05
N THR A 104 -2.37 -1.37 -7.11
CA THR A 104 -3.31 -1.40 -8.23
C THR A 104 -4.42 -0.35 -8.07
N HIS A 105 -4.00 0.89 -7.86
CA HIS A 105 -4.76 2.04 -7.39
C HIS A 105 -5.71 2.68 -8.42
N HIS A 106 -5.58 2.33 -9.70
CA HIS A 106 -6.47 2.87 -10.74
C HIS A 106 -7.80 2.12 -10.85
N ALA A 107 -7.91 0.90 -10.32
CA ALA A 107 -9.16 0.16 -10.35
C ALA A 107 -10.18 0.78 -9.39
N SER A 108 -11.35 1.15 -9.93
CA SER A 108 -12.53 1.60 -9.18
C SER A 108 -13.42 0.42 -8.79
N ALA A 109 -14.55 0.67 -8.14
CA ALA A 109 -15.47 -0.37 -7.72
C ALA A 109 -16.01 -1.22 -8.90
N GLU A 110 -16.17 -0.63 -10.08
CA GLU A 110 -16.82 -1.26 -11.24
C GLU A 110 -15.94 -1.36 -12.48
N GLN A 111 -14.70 -0.87 -12.40
CA GLN A 111 -13.85 -0.76 -13.59
C GLN A 111 -12.36 -0.86 -13.23
N GLY A 112 -11.61 -1.63 -14.01
CA GLY A 112 -10.16 -1.61 -14.02
C GLY A 112 -9.61 -0.64 -15.05
N SER A 113 -8.44 -0.06 -14.80
CA SER A 113 -7.72 0.80 -15.75
C SER A 113 -6.22 0.85 -15.42
N GLY A 114 -5.39 1.38 -16.30
CA GLY A 114 -3.98 1.69 -16.00
C GLY A 114 -3.20 0.50 -15.44
N PHE A 115 -3.35 -0.69 -16.03
CA PHE A 115 -2.76 -1.95 -15.59
C PHE A 115 -3.29 -2.48 -14.24
N CYS A 116 -4.36 -1.90 -13.70
CA CYS A 116 -5.01 -2.30 -12.47
C CYS A 116 -6.32 -3.03 -12.76
N VAL A 117 -6.47 -4.23 -12.19
CA VAL A 117 -7.70 -5.05 -12.32
C VAL A 117 -8.53 -4.93 -11.06
N PHE A 118 -7.96 -5.25 -9.89
CA PHE A 118 -8.59 -5.08 -8.59
C PHE A 118 -7.76 -4.12 -7.75
N ASN A 119 -8.40 -3.22 -7.01
CA ASN A 119 -7.75 -2.26 -6.12
C ASN A 119 -7.32 -2.93 -4.82
N ASP A 120 -6.08 -3.34 -4.75
CA ASP A 120 -5.53 -4.09 -3.62
C ASP A 120 -5.52 -3.30 -2.31
N ALA A 121 -5.22 -1.99 -2.37
CA ALA A 121 -5.24 -1.12 -1.20
C ALA A 121 -6.67 -0.96 -0.64
N ALA A 122 -7.66 -0.78 -1.53
CA ALA A 122 -9.05 -0.66 -1.11
C ALA A 122 -9.60 -1.95 -0.51
N VAL A 123 -9.29 -3.11 -1.13
CA VAL A 123 -9.67 -4.43 -0.59
C VAL A 123 -9.03 -4.64 0.79
N ALA A 124 -7.74 -4.34 0.93
CA ALA A 124 -7.03 -4.49 2.20
C ALA A 124 -7.60 -3.57 3.29
N ALA A 125 -7.86 -2.29 2.98
CA ALA A 125 -8.43 -1.35 3.94
C ALA A 125 -9.78 -1.85 4.47
N ARG A 126 -10.72 -2.21 3.58
CA ARG A 126 -12.03 -2.71 3.94
C ARG A 126 -11.99 -3.99 4.76
N LEU A 127 -11.14 -4.92 4.35
CA LEU A 127 -11.04 -6.20 5.04
C LEU A 127 -10.44 -6.05 6.43
N MET A 128 -9.41 -5.20 6.58
CA MET A 128 -8.83 -4.90 7.90
C MET A 128 -9.83 -4.22 8.82
N GLN A 129 -10.67 -3.32 8.31
CA GLN A 129 -11.76 -2.71 9.08
C GLN A 129 -12.77 -3.77 9.56
N ALA A 130 -13.18 -4.68 8.67
CA ALA A 130 -14.12 -5.76 9.01
C ALA A 130 -13.54 -6.74 10.04
N GLU A 131 -12.28 -7.16 9.87
CA GLU A 131 -11.60 -8.06 10.80
C GLU A 131 -11.35 -7.41 12.16
N TRP A 132 -10.95 -6.15 12.17
CA TRP A 132 -10.77 -5.36 13.39
C TRP A 132 -12.07 -5.26 14.18
N GLY A 133 -13.17 -4.90 13.51
CA GLY A 133 -14.50 -4.83 14.13
C GLY A 133 -14.96 -6.15 14.72
N ARG A 134 -14.72 -7.26 13.99
CA ARG A 134 -15.06 -8.62 14.48
C ARG A 134 -14.27 -9.01 15.72
N LEU A 135 -12.97 -8.69 15.77
CA LEU A 135 -12.09 -9.05 16.88
C LEU A 135 -12.33 -8.22 18.13
N HIS A 136 -12.59 -6.93 17.97
CA HIS A 136 -12.66 -5.99 19.08
C HIS A 136 -14.09 -5.65 19.50
N GLY A 137 -15.08 -6.02 18.66
CA GLY A 137 -16.50 -5.74 18.92
C GLY A 137 -16.88 -4.26 18.81
N PRO A 138 -18.19 -3.94 18.98
CA PRO A 138 -18.73 -2.59 18.76
C PRO A 138 -18.32 -1.56 19.82
N GLN A 139 -17.72 -2.00 20.91
CA GLN A 139 -17.28 -1.11 22.00
C GLN A 139 -15.95 -0.40 21.66
N ARG A 140 -15.20 -0.88 20.69
CA ARG A 140 -13.96 -0.26 20.24
C ARG A 140 -14.19 0.58 18.99
N ALA A 141 -13.49 1.70 18.89
CA ALA A 141 -13.55 2.55 17.69
C ALA A 141 -13.22 1.75 16.43
N ALA A 142 -13.93 2.05 15.33
CA ALA A 142 -13.65 1.46 14.03
C ALA A 142 -12.22 1.79 13.59
N LEU A 143 -11.58 0.84 12.90
CA LEU A 143 -10.23 1.04 12.38
C LEU A 143 -10.23 2.14 11.32
N GLN A 144 -9.49 3.21 11.57
CA GLN A 144 -9.23 4.27 10.60
C GLN A 144 -8.02 3.87 9.75
N VAL A 145 -8.10 4.01 8.43
CA VAL A 145 -7.03 3.61 7.51
C VAL A 145 -6.59 4.80 6.67
N ALA A 146 -5.29 5.09 6.61
CA ALA A 146 -4.75 6.04 5.65
C ALA A 146 -4.12 5.28 4.47
N VAL A 147 -4.52 5.62 3.25
CA VAL A 147 -3.82 5.20 2.03
C VAL A 147 -2.91 6.36 1.62
N ILE A 148 -1.60 6.15 1.73
CA ILE A 148 -0.56 7.11 1.31
C ILE A 148 -0.03 6.62 -0.04
N ASP A 149 -0.45 7.28 -1.10
CA ASP A 149 -0.12 6.93 -2.47
C ASP A 149 0.95 7.89 -3.02
N LEU A 150 2.15 7.38 -3.17
CA LEU A 150 3.30 8.13 -3.71
C LEU A 150 3.80 7.54 -5.04
N ASP A 151 2.94 6.82 -5.75
CA ASP A 151 3.09 6.52 -7.17
C ASP A 151 3.02 7.83 -7.98
N VAL A 152 3.70 7.90 -9.12
CA VAL A 152 3.68 9.11 -9.96
C VAL A 152 2.32 9.39 -10.56
N HIS A 153 1.46 8.36 -10.63
CA HIS A 153 0.09 8.45 -11.12
C HIS A 153 -0.87 8.66 -9.94
N GLN A 154 -1.95 9.42 -10.15
CA GLN A 154 -2.96 9.54 -9.11
C GLN A 154 -3.69 8.22 -8.87
N GLY A 155 -3.89 7.86 -7.61
CA GLY A 155 -4.74 6.74 -7.20
C GLY A 155 -6.24 7.02 -7.38
N ASN A 156 -6.67 7.33 -8.60
CA ASN A 156 -8.04 7.74 -8.90
C ASN A 156 -9.10 6.68 -8.57
N GLY A 157 -8.78 5.40 -8.74
CA GLY A 157 -9.66 4.31 -8.35
C GLY A 157 -9.85 4.25 -6.84
N THR A 158 -8.78 4.41 -6.07
CA THR A 158 -8.83 4.48 -4.62
C THR A 158 -9.64 5.68 -4.13
N ALA A 159 -9.39 6.88 -4.67
CA ALA A 159 -10.16 8.08 -4.38
C ALA A 159 -11.66 7.90 -4.68
N SER A 160 -11.99 7.28 -5.83
CA SER A 160 -13.37 7.00 -6.22
C SER A 160 -14.08 6.05 -5.24
N ILE A 161 -13.41 4.97 -4.81
CA ILE A 161 -13.99 3.97 -3.89
C ILE A 161 -14.29 4.59 -2.52
N PHE A 162 -13.44 5.49 -2.03
CA PHE A 162 -13.55 6.06 -0.69
C PHE A 162 -14.13 7.48 -0.64
N ARG A 163 -14.61 8.02 -1.75
CA ARG A 163 -15.11 9.42 -1.88
C ARG A 163 -16.05 9.87 -0.75
N GLN A 164 -16.85 8.97 -0.19
CA GLN A 164 -17.85 9.28 0.84
C GLN A 164 -17.59 8.53 2.15
N ASP A 165 -16.37 8.10 2.36
CA ASP A 165 -16.00 7.26 3.52
C ASP A 165 -14.98 7.94 4.42
N ALA A 166 -15.45 8.60 5.46
CA ALA A 166 -14.60 9.26 6.43
C ALA A 166 -13.74 8.30 7.28
N SER A 167 -13.87 6.98 7.14
CA SER A 167 -13.04 6.00 7.85
C SER A 167 -11.76 5.63 7.11
N VAL A 168 -11.62 6.06 5.85
CA VAL A 168 -10.41 5.91 5.04
C VAL A 168 -9.98 7.27 4.50
N PHE A 169 -8.76 7.66 4.77
CA PHE A 169 -8.17 8.90 4.25
C PHE A 169 -7.28 8.57 3.05
N THR A 170 -7.55 9.19 1.92
CA THR A 170 -6.78 9.03 0.68
C THR A 170 -5.85 10.23 0.47
N LEU A 171 -4.54 9.98 0.46
CA LEU A 171 -3.51 10.97 0.17
C LEU A 171 -2.78 10.52 -1.10
N SER A 172 -2.68 11.41 -2.10
CA SER A 172 -1.93 11.15 -3.34
C SER A 172 -1.03 12.32 -3.70
N LEU A 173 0.30 12.06 -3.82
CA LEU A 173 1.25 12.98 -4.44
C LEU A 173 1.59 12.45 -5.83
N HIS A 174 1.24 13.18 -6.88
CA HIS A 174 1.36 12.69 -8.24
C HIS A 174 1.74 13.78 -9.24
N GLY A 175 2.27 13.36 -10.38
CA GLY A 175 2.55 14.27 -11.48
C GLY A 175 1.26 14.81 -12.09
N LYS A 176 1.13 16.14 -12.13
CA LYS A 176 -0.04 16.85 -12.63
C LYS A 176 -0.51 16.36 -14.00
N HIS A 177 0.44 16.10 -14.89
CA HIS A 177 0.16 15.66 -16.25
C HIS A 177 0.35 14.15 -16.47
N ASN A 178 0.62 13.38 -15.41
CA ASN A 178 0.59 11.94 -15.45
C ASN A 178 -0.86 11.40 -15.55
N PHE A 179 -1.00 10.16 -16.00
CA PHE A 179 -2.30 9.45 -15.97
C PHE A 179 -2.86 9.41 -14.52
N PRO A 180 -4.17 9.44 -14.32
CA PRO A 180 -5.21 9.68 -15.31
C PRO A 180 -5.25 11.16 -15.73
N PHE A 181 -5.62 11.44 -16.98
CA PHE A 181 -5.73 12.81 -17.46
C PHE A 181 -6.91 13.58 -16.84
N ARG A 182 -7.93 12.85 -16.43
CA ARG A 182 -9.02 13.35 -15.61
C ARG A 182 -8.85 12.83 -14.19
N LYS A 183 -8.44 13.70 -13.30
CA LYS A 183 -8.23 13.37 -11.88
C LYS A 183 -9.55 13.14 -11.15
N GLU A 184 -9.49 12.35 -10.09
CA GLU A 184 -10.59 12.07 -9.17
C GLU A 184 -10.27 12.71 -7.82
N ALA A 185 -11.23 13.42 -7.20
CA ALA A 185 -10.97 14.09 -5.93
C ALA A 185 -10.82 13.06 -4.79
N GLY A 186 -9.66 13.04 -4.16
CA GLY A 186 -9.38 12.37 -2.90
C GLY A 186 -9.50 13.32 -1.70
N ASP A 187 -9.13 12.85 -0.50
CA ASP A 187 -9.10 13.70 0.69
C ASP A 187 -7.96 14.70 0.66
N LEU A 188 -6.83 14.32 0.08
CA LEU A 188 -5.66 15.18 -0.13
C LEU A 188 -4.92 14.80 -1.40
N ASP A 189 -5.01 15.63 -2.41
CA ASP A 189 -4.31 15.50 -3.69
C ASP A 189 -3.28 16.62 -3.84
N MET A 190 -2.04 16.24 -4.18
CA MET A 190 -0.93 17.17 -4.41
C MET A 190 -0.42 17.00 -5.85
N ASP A 191 -0.81 17.93 -6.72
CA ASP A 191 -0.37 18.02 -8.12
C ASP A 191 1.05 18.56 -8.21
N LEU A 192 1.99 17.75 -8.70
CA LEU A 192 3.38 18.17 -8.87
C LEU A 192 3.69 18.48 -10.36
N PRO A 193 4.45 19.55 -10.64
CA PRO A 193 4.80 19.90 -12.01
C PRO A 193 5.72 18.86 -12.66
N ASP A 194 5.66 18.75 -13.98
CA ASP A 194 6.61 17.92 -14.74
C ASP A 194 8.05 18.34 -14.41
N GLY A 195 8.94 17.35 -14.25
CA GLY A 195 10.34 17.58 -13.87
C GLY A 195 10.54 17.97 -12.41
N CYS A 196 9.53 17.85 -11.55
CA CYS A 196 9.68 18.06 -10.10
C CYS A 196 10.79 17.17 -9.55
N THR A 197 11.79 17.79 -8.93
CA THR A 197 12.98 17.14 -8.36
C THR A 197 12.81 16.88 -6.86
N ASP A 198 13.84 16.33 -6.20
CA ASP A 198 13.81 15.88 -4.81
C ASP A 198 13.31 16.97 -3.83
N THR A 199 13.91 18.16 -3.86
CA THR A 199 13.61 19.18 -2.85
C THR A 199 12.14 19.63 -2.86
N PRO A 200 11.56 20.08 -3.98
CA PRO A 200 10.16 20.48 -4.01
C PRO A 200 9.20 19.31 -3.75
N TYR A 201 9.56 18.09 -4.20
CA TYR A 201 8.77 16.90 -3.90
C TYR A 201 8.71 16.61 -2.39
N LEU A 202 9.88 16.62 -1.74
CA LEU A 202 9.97 16.32 -0.31
C LEU A 202 9.30 17.39 0.55
N GLN A 203 9.33 18.68 0.13
CA GLN A 203 8.56 19.74 0.78
C GLN A 203 7.05 19.49 0.67
N ALA A 204 6.55 19.14 -0.52
CA ALA A 204 5.14 18.80 -0.72
C ALA A 204 4.72 17.57 0.11
N LEU A 205 5.60 16.56 0.23
CA LEU A 205 5.35 15.41 1.09
C LEU A 205 5.28 15.78 2.57
N ASP A 206 6.20 16.63 3.04
CA ASP A 206 6.20 17.10 4.44
C ASP A 206 4.90 17.86 4.75
N GLU A 207 4.44 18.73 3.83
CA GLU A 207 3.15 19.43 3.94
C GLU A 207 1.96 18.44 3.94
N ALA A 208 1.97 17.44 3.05
CA ALA A 208 0.90 16.45 2.96
C ALA A 208 0.82 15.58 4.22
N LEU A 209 1.94 15.14 4.78
CA LEU A 209 1.98 14.38 6.02
C LEU A 209 1.54 15.22 7.23
N PHE A 210 1.87 16.51 7.26
CA PHE A 210 1.36 17.44 8.25
C PHE A 210 -0.16 17.62 8.17
N GLU A 211 -0.72 17.79 6.96
CA GLU A 211 -2.16 17.89 6.76
C GLU A 211 -2.89 16.60 7.09
N LEU A 212 -2.33 15.44 6.73
CA LEU A 212 -2.86 14.14 7.15
C LEU A 212 -2.96 14.07 8.68
N ASP A 213 -1.88 14.43 9.38
CA ASP A 213 -1.80 14.38 10.84
C ASP A 213 -2.82 15.32 11.52
N ARG A 214 -3.06 16.48 10.93
CA ARG A 214 -4.03 17.45 11.43
C ARG A 214 -5.48 17.01 11.23
N ARG A 215 -5.76 16.23 10.19
CA ARG A 215 -7.13 15.89 9.74
C ARG A 215 -7.56 14.48 10.11
N PHE A 216 -6.63 13.56 10.35
CA PHE A 216 -6.95 12.15 10.47
C PHE A 216 -5.97 11.40 11.37
N ALA A 217 -6.48 10.46 12.17
CA ALA A 217 -5.67 9.64 13.09
C ALA A 217 -5.78 8.16 12.70
N PRO A 218 -4.96 7.66 11.75
CA PRO A 218 -5.07 6.28 11.31
C PRO A 218 -4.60 5.27 12.35
N GLY A 219 -5.23 4.10 12.37
CA GLY A 219 -4.77 2.91 13.06
C GLY A 219 -4.00 1.94 12.14
N LEU A 220 -4.01 2.19 10.83
CA LEU A 220 -3.24 1.47 9.81
C LEU A 220 -2.88 2.42 8.67
N VAL A 221 -1.65 2.29 8.17
CA VAL A 221 -1.21 2.90 6.90
C VAL A 221 -1.09 1.82 5.84
N ILE A 222 -1.64 2.08 4.65
CA ILE A 222 -1.33 1.35 3.43
C ILE A 222 -0.55 2.31 2.53
N TYR A 223 0.73 2.01 2.31
CA TYR A 223 1.66 2.85 1.57
C TYR A 223 1.94 2.27 0.18
N LEU A 224 1.68 3.04 -0.86
CA LEU A 224 2.02 2.69 -2.24
C LEU A 224 3.35 3.37 -2.61
N ALA A 225 4.42 2.59 -2.62
CA ALA A 225 5.80 3.04 -2.78
C ALA A 225 6.25 2.94 -4.26
N GLY A 226 5.53 3.60 -5.18
CA GLY A 226 5.86 3.57 -6.61
C GLY A 226 7.30 4.00 -6.88
N ALA A 227 7.98 3.30 -7.79
CA ALA A 227 9.32 3.65 -8.24
C ALA A 227 9.31 4.62 -9.43
N ASP A 228 8.15 4.93 -9.97
CA ASP A 228 7.95 5.73 -11.17
C ASP A 228 8.07 7.27 -11.02
N PRO A 229 8.17 7.87 -9.81
CA PRO A 229 8.66 9.24 -9.70
C PRO A 229 10.15 9.39 -10.04
N PHE A 230 10.89 8.27 -10.22
CA PHE A 230 12.30 8.26 -10.58
C PHE A 230 12.56 8.92 -11.93
N GLU A 231 13.64 9.72 -12.05
CA GLU A 231 14.02 10.45 -13.26
C GLU A 231 14.25 9.56 -14.49
N GLY A 232 14.59 8.29 -14.29
CA GLY A 232 14.78 7.29 -15.33
C GLY A 232 13.54 6.47 -15.70
N ASP A 233 12.34 6.82 -15.19
CA ASP A 233 11.10 6.12 -15.52
C ASP A 233 10.57 6.58 -16.90
N ARG A 234 9.94 5.63 -17.63
CA ARG A 234 9.40 5.91 -18.98
C ARG A 234 8.00 6.50 -18.98
N LEU A 235 7.25 6.29 -17.93
CA LEU A 235 5.85 6.70 -17.81
C LEU A 235 5.68 7.87 -16.82
N GLY A 236 6.61 8.00 -15.88
CA GLY A 236 6.66 9.10 -14.93
C GLY A 236 7.13 10.40 -15.57
N ARG A 237 6.63 11.54 -15.08
CA ARG A 237 7.03 12.88 -15.51
C ARG A 237 7.72 13.67 -14.39
N LEU A 238 7.98 13.04 -13.27
CA LEU A 238 8.79 13.62 -12.20
C LEU A 238 10.27 13.25 -12.41
N ALA A 239 11.16 13.83 -11.63
CA ALA A 239 12.60 13.66 -11.80
C ALA A 239 13.30 13.49 -10.44
N LEU A 240 12.83 12.53 -9.63
CA LEU A 240 13.47 12.21 -8.36
C LEU A 240 14.71 11.35 -8.59
N SER A 241 15.74 11.62 -7.79
CA SER A 241 16.93 10.78 -7.70
C SER A 241 16.68 9.53 -6.85
N PHE A 242 17.64 8.59 -6.80
CA PHE A 242 17.62 7.47 -5.86
C PHE A 242 17.57 7.95 -4.41
N GLU A 243 18.33 8.98 -4.07
CA GLU A 243 18.36 9.60 -2.75
C GLU A 243 17.05 10.28 -2.42
N GLY A 244 16.43 10.95 -3.39
CA GLY A 244 15.11 11.56 -3.24
C GLY A 244 14.02 10.54 -2.92
N LEU A 245 14.00 9.43 -3.66
CA LEU A 245 13.07 8.33 -3.41
C LEU A 245 13.31 7.65 -2.05
N LYS A 246 14.58 7.44 -1.68
CA LYS A 246 14.92 6.93 -0.36
C LYS A 246 14.50 7.88 0.76
N ALA A 247 14.71 9.18 0.58
CA ALA A 247 14.29 10.20 1.53
C ALA A 247 12.75 10.33 1.62
N ARG A 248 12.01 10.12 0.52
CA ARG A 248 10.55 9.99 0.47
C ARG A 248 10.08 8.85 1.37
N ASP A 249 10.60 7.66 1.15
CA ASP A 249 10.23 6.46 1.89
C ASP A 249 10.56 6.62 3.39
N GLN A 250 11.73 7.16 3.70
CA GLN A 250 12.14 7.42 5.08
C GLN A 250 11.15 8.32 5.81
N ARG A 251 10.60 9.36 5.15
CA ARG A 251 9.58 10.25 5.75
C ARG A 251 8.32 9.51 6.12
N VAL A 252 7.81 8.66 5.22
CA VAL A 252 6.60 7.88 5.46
C VAL A 252 6.81 6.86 6.60
N PHE A 253 7.91 6.11 6.56
CA PHE A 253 8.22 5.14 7.64
C PHE A 253 8.45 5.81 8.99
N GLU A 254 9.18 6.93 9.02
CA GLU A 254 9.41 7.68 10.27
C GLU A 254 8.13 8.29 10.81
N TRP A 255 7.28 8.87 9.94
CA TRP A 255 5.98 9.40 10.32
C TRP A 255 5.09 8.33 10.98
N ALA A 256 4.98 7.15 10.36
CA ALA A 256 4.22 6.03 10.90
C ALA A 256 4.80 5.50 12.22
N TRP A 257 6.13 5.39 12.28
CA TRP A 257 6.85 4.96 13.50
C TRP A 257 6.63 5.88 14.69
N GLN A 258 6.76 7.20 14.49
CA GLN A 258 6.58 8.19 15.57
C GLN A 258 5.17 8.15 16.16
N ARG A 259 4.17 7.81 15.35
CA ARG A 259 2.76 7.70 15.75
C ARG A 259 2.36 6.31 16.20
N ARG A 260 3.28 5.37 16.15
CA ARG A 260 3.01 3.95 16.45
C ARG A 260 1.87 3.38 15.60
N VAL A 261 1.78 3.79 14.35
CA VAL A 261 0.81 3.28 13.39
C VAL A 261 1.45 2.18 12.55
N PRO A 262 0.93 0.94 12.57
CA PRO A 262 1.40 -0.13 11.69
C PRO A 262 1.28 0.26 10.21
N LEU A 263 2.24 -0.17 9.40
CA LEU A 263 2.33 0.16 7.99
C LEU A 263 2.48 -1.09 7.13
N ALA A 264 1.56 -1.27 6.19
CA ALA A 264 1.70 -2.21 5.09
C ALA A 264 2.06 -1.44 3.82
N PHE A 265 3.01 -1.93 3.00
CA PHE A 265 3.34 -1.25 1.76
C PHE A 265 3.33 -2.18 0.54
N ALA A 266 3.12 -1.59 -0.62
CA ALA A 266 3.17 -2.26 -1.92
C ALA A 266 4.09 -1.49 -2.87
N MET A 267 4.71 -2.21 -3.83
CA MET A 267 5.72 -1.63 -4.71
C MET A 267 5.18 -0.74 -5.83
N ALA A 268 3.89 -0.85 -6.13
CA ALA A 268 3.19 -0.03 -7.11
C ALA A 268 3.92 0.09 -8.48
N GLY A 269 3.87 1.25 -9.12
CA GLY A 269 4.45 1.49 -10.43
C GLY A 269 5.98 1.41 -10.48
N GLY A 270 6.50 1.67 -11.66
CA GLY A 270 7.93 1.64 -11.96
C GLY A 270 8.22 0.88 -13.24
N TYR A 271 8.55 1.64 -14.28
CA TYR A 271 8.83 1.17 -15.63
C TYR A 271 10.11 1.85 -16.16
N GLY A 272 11.17 1.83 -15.35
CA GLY A 272 12.45 2.42 -15.68
C GLY A 272 12.96 2.00 -17.08
N VAL A 273 13.69 2.88 -17.72
CA VAL A 273 14.41 2.56 -18.96
C VAL A 273 15.36 1.38 -18.73
N ASN A 274 16.07 1.42 -17.61
CA ASN A 274 16.81 0.29 -17.08
C ASN A 274 15.99 -0.37 -15.95
N ILE A 275 15.71 -1.66 -16.07
CA ILE A 275 14.94 -2.40 -15.07
C ILE A 275 15.66 -2.48 -13.72
N ASP A 276 17.00 -2.52 -13.74
CA ASP A 276 17.81 -2.61 -12.54
C ASP A 276 17.68 -1.36 -11.66
N ASP A 277 17.47 -0.17 -12.28
CA ASP A 277 17.22 1.06 -11.54
C ASP A 277 15.88 0.98 -10.79
N THR A 278 14.82 0.48 -11.44
CA THR A 278 13.53 0.25 -10.78
C THR A 278 13.69 -0.71 -9.61
N VAL A 279 14.42 -1.81 -9.81
CA VAL A 279 14.66 -2.80 -8.74
C VAL A 279 15.53 -2.21 -7.62
N GLN A 280 16.48 -1.34 -7.95
CA GLN A 280 17.29 -0.65 -6.93
C GLN A 280 16.45 0.30 -6.07
N VAL A 281 15.55 1.09 -6.68
CA VAL A 281 14.61 1.92 -5.91
C VAL A 281 13.79 1.08 -4.95
N GLN A 282 13.24 -0.04 -5.44
CA GLN A 282 12.45 -0.96 -4.62
C GLN A 282 13.29 -1.61 -3.51
N MET A 283 14.55 -1.97 -3.77
CA MET A 283 15.47 -2.48 -2.74
C MET A 283 15.72 -1.47 -1.63
N ASN A 284 15.92 -0.19 -1.97
CA ASN A 284 16.10 0.88 -0.98
C ASN A 284 14.89 0.98 -0.04
N THR A 285 13.67 0.81 -0.58
CA THR A 285 12.44 0.74 0.23
C THR A 285 12.46 -0.44 1.19
N TYR A 286 12.88 -1.65 0.73
CA TYR A 286 12.98 -2.84 1.59
C TYR A 286 14.04 -2.71 2.67
N GLU A 287 15.18 -2.09 2.38
CA GLU A 287 16.23 -1.81 3.38
C GLU A 287 15.70 -0.93 4.52
N LEU A 288 15.00 0.15 4.16
CA LEU A 288 14.34 1.03 5.13
C LEU A 288 13.26 0.29 5.92
N ALA A 289 12.40 -0.45 5.22
CA ALA A 289 11.34 -1.23 5.86
C ALA A 289 11.89 -2.22 6.89
N LEU A 290 13.00 -2.91 6.57
CA LEU A 290 13.67 -3.82 7.50
C LEU A 290 14.22 -3.09 8.73
N ALA A 291 14.78 -1.88 8.55
CA ALA A 291 15.27 -1.07 9.66
C ALA A 291 14.13 -0.66 10.60
N TYR A 292 13.00 -0.21 10.07
CA TYR A 292 11.82 0.16 10.87
C TYR A 292 11.15 -1.06 11.49
N TRP A 293 11.07 -2.20 10.80
CA TRP A 293 10.59 -3.45 11.38
C TRP A 293 11.42 -3.85 12.62
N ARG A 294 12.76 -3.75 12.56
CA ARG A 294 13.64 -4.00 13.72
C ARG A 294 13.32 -3.06 14.89
N ARG A 295 13.08 -1.77 14.63
CA ARG A 295 12.66 -0.80 15.66
C ARG A 295 11.33 -1.22 16.32
N TRP A 296 10.37 -1.71 15.52
CA TRP A 296 9.09 -2.22 16.03
C TRP A 296 9.31 -3.43 16.96
N GLN A 297 10.10 -4.42 16.55
CA GLN A 297 10.36 -5.61 17.35
C GLN A 297 11.04 -5.25 18.68
N GLN A 298 12.03 -4.38 18.66
CA GLN A 298 12.72 -3.90 19.85
C GLN A 298 11.77 -3.19 20.81
N SER A 299 10.90 -2.29 20.33
CA SER A 299 9.96 -1.55 21.17
C SER A 299 8.94 -2.47 21.86
N GLN A 300 8.46 -3.51 21.20
CA GLN A 300 7.55 -4.50 21.78
C GLN A 300 8.23 -5.34 22.87
N HIS A 301 9.49 -5.67 22.67
CA HIS A 301 10.27 -6.39 23.67
C HIS A 301 10.40 -5.61 24.99
N TRP A 302 10.70 -4.32 24.92
CA TRP A 302 10.77 -3.43 26.09
C TRP A 302 9.44 -3.33 26.82
N GLN A 303 8.32 -3.13 26.12
CA GLN A 303 6.99 -3.05 26.74
C GLN A 303 6.61 -4.33 27.49
N ASN A 304 6.95 -5.50 26.93
CA ASN A 304 6.70 -6.78 27.59
C ASN A 304 7.56 -6.98 28.83
N GLN A 305 8.83 -6.53 28.82
CA GLN A 305 9.69 -6.58 30.00
C GLN A 305 9.22 -5.65 31.11
N GLU A 306 8.81 -4.42 30.79
CA GLU A 306 8.24 -3.50 31.79
C GLU A 306 6.95 -4.02 32.41
N MET A 307 6.06 -4.64 31.63
CA MET A 307 4.84 -5.27 32.15
C MET A 307 5.14 -6.50 33.03
N SER A 308 6.19 -7.25 32.73
CA SER A 308 6.61 -8.40 33.54
C SER A 308 7.28 -7.98 34.87
N LEU A 309 7.95 -6.83 34.87
CA LEU A 309 8.63 -6.28 36.05
C LEU A 309 7.69 -5.48 36.96
N ASN A 310 6.62 -4.91 36.41
CA ASN A 310 5.59 -4.16 37.13
C ASN A 310 4.19 -4.72 36.80
N PRO A 311 3.81 -5.92 37.32
CA PRO A 311 2.47 -6.44 37.11
C PRO A 311 1.46 -5.49 37.77
N LYS A 312 0.44 -5.03 37.00
CA LYS A 312 -0.65 -4.23 37.59
C LYS A 312 -1.23 -4.97 38.79
N PRO A 313 -1.49 -4.28 39.93
CA PRO A 313 -2.12 -4.91 41.09
C PRO A 313 -3.44 -5.55 40.62
N GLN A 314 -3.60 -6.85 40.90
CA GLN A 314 -4.87 -7.53 40.73
C GLN A 314 -5.85 -6.89 41.70
N HIS A 315 -6.88 -6.23 41.21
CA HIS A 315 -7.99 -5.81 42.07
C HIS A 315 -8.64 -7.06 42.62
N PRO A 316 -8.72 -7.21 43.94
CA PRO A 316 -9.48 -8.31 44.54
C PRO A 316 -10.96 -8.13 44.17
N THR A 317 -11.55 -9.21 43.71
CA THR A 317 -12.98 -9.36 43.40
C THR A 317 -13.82 -9.22 44.66
#